data_2522c48643f3bc3046aff186e65bb37a
#
_entry.id   2522c48643f3bc3046aff186e65bb37a
#
_cell.length_a   1.000
_cell.length_b   1.000
_cell.length_c   1.000
_cell.angle_alpha   90.00
_cell.angle_beta   90.00
_cell.angle_gamma   90.00
#
_symmetry.space_group_name_H-M   'P 1'
#
loop_
_entity.id
_entity.type
_entity.pdbx_description
1 polymer ?
#
loop_
_entity_poly.entity_id
_entity_poly.type
_entity_poly.pdbx_seq_one_letter_code
_entity_poly.pdbx_strand_id
1 'polypeptide(L)'
;MFGLYSLKQLEKKHKISIRYAKHLILNKHLEAVVKNGRVFVTEESLKKFLSKPKKERKEHHKGFLKKIGPGIITGAADDDPSGIGTYSTVGAKFGLGLSWMALYLLPMMSAVQETCARIGIVTGKGLAGALKKKFGNVTVFILVSMLVIANTINIGADIGAIAASVRMITGMNFYVAAILFTVIIICLEVFVKYHQYAKILRWLVLSLLAYIITGIIIKPDWMEVLRSLAVPKVQFNLDYIFAIVAVIGTTISPYLFFWQSSQEVEEKRDDGTLGDHHAAIINEEVHEMRKDVISGMSIANLVFLFIVITT
;
A
#
# COMPACT_ATOMS: atom_id res chain seq x y z
N MET A 1 33.61 -23.89 -12.47
CA MET A 1 32.20 -23.45 -12.34
C MET A 1 32.22 -21.98 -11.91
N PHE A 2 31.81 -21.07 -12.78
CA PHE A 2 31.77 -19.65 -12.44
C PHE A 2 30.69 -19.45 -11.39
N GLY A 3 31.03 -18.80 -10.28
CA GLY A 3 30.08 -18.49 -9.21
C GLY A 3 28.95 -17.58 -9.71
N LEU A 4 27.71 -17.92 -9.40
CA LEU A 4 26.53 -17.11 -9.69
C LEU A 4 25.99 -16.54 -8.38
N TYR A 5 25.78 -15.24 -8.34
CA TYR A 5 25.18 -14.55 -7.19
C TYR A 5 23.75 -14.18 -7.49
N SER A 6 22.79 -14.62 -6.66
CA SER A 6 21.43 -14.11 -6.73
C SER A 6 21.39 -12.65 -6.27
N LEU A 7 20.36 -11.89 -6.69
CA LEU A 7 20.21 -10.49 -6.29
C LEU A 7 20.18 -10.33 -4.77
N LYS A 8 19.57 -11.29 -4.04
CA LYS A 8 19.58 -11.31 -2.56
C LYS A 8 20.98 -11.55 -1.96
N GLN A 9 21.80 -12.37 -2.61
CA GLN A 9 23.18 -12.58 -2.16
C GLN A 9 24.04 -11.34 -2.40
N LEU A 10 23.79 -10.58 -3.47
CA LEU A 10 24.45 -9.30 -3.72
C LEU A 10 24.12 -8.28 -2.61
N GLU A 11 22.87 -8.20 -2.19
CA GLU A 11 22.46 -7.33 -1.11
C GLU A 11 23.09 -7.74 0.23
N LYS A 12 23.06 -9.04 0.58
CA LYS A 12 23.58 -9.56 1.86
C LYS A 12 25.10 -9.52 1.96
N LYS A 13 25.82 -9.94 0.88
CA LYS A 13 27.28 -10.08 0.92
C LYS A 13 28.04 -8.83 0.47
N HIS A 14 27.50 -8.10 -0.50
CA HIS A 14 28.20 -6.99 -1.15
C HIS A 14 27.54 -5.64 -0.90
N LYS A 15 26.44 -5.61 -0.13
CA LYS A 15 25.65 -4.40 0.21
C LYS A 15 25.16 -3.64 -1.04
N ILE A 16 25.00 -4.33 -2.15
CA ILE A 16 24.43 -3.81 -3.39
C ILE A 16 22.93 -4.09 -3.33
N SER A 17 22.11 -3.04 -3.20
CA SER A 17 20.65 -3.23 -3.12
C SER A 17 20.14 -3.92 -4.39
N ILE A 18 19.07 -4.74 -4.24
CA ILE A 18 18.45 -5.45 -5.37
C ILE A 18 18.11 -4.48 -6.50
N ARG A 19 17.54 -3.32 -6.17
CA ARG A 19 17.16 -2.28 -7.12
C ARG A 19 18.38 -1.70 -7.87
N TYR A 20 19.47 -1.43 -7.16
CA TYR A 20 20.69 -0.95 -7.78
C TYR A 20 21.36 -2.03 -8.63
N ALA A 21 21.34 -3.28 -8.21
CA ALA A 21 21.82 -4.41 -9.02
C ALA A 21 21.04 -4.55 -10.34
N LYS A 22 19.70 -4.41 -10.30
CA LYS A 22 18.83 -4.39 -11.49
C LYS A 22 19.23 -3.25 -12.43
N HIS A 23 19.35 -2.03 -11.92
CA HIS A 23 19.81 -0.88 -12.71
C HIS A 23 21.17 -1.10 -13.35
N LEU A 24 22.12 -1.73 -12.65
CA LEU A 24 23.44 -2.05 -13.19
C LEU A 24 23.37 -3.13 -14.30
N ILE A 25 22.48 -4.10 -14.16
CA ILE A 25 22.24 -5.14 -15.19
C ILE A 25 21.64 -4.50 -16.45
N LEU A 26 20.64 -3.65 -16.30
CA LEU A 26 19.96 -2.98 -17.41
C LEU A 26 20.91 -2.07 -18.20
N ASN A 27 21.76 -1.34 -17.49
CA ASN A 27 22.78 -0.49 -18.12
C ASN A 27 24.04 -1.26 -18.56
N LYS A 28 23.99 -2.59 -18.61
CA LYS A 28 25.10 -3.47 -19.01
C LYS A 28 26.38 -3.28 -18.20
N HIS A 29 26.26 -2.77 -16.97
CA HIS A 29 27.37 -2.65 -16.03
C HIS A 29 27.65 -3.95 -15.26
N LEU A 30 26.62 -4.82 -15.16
CA LEU A 30 26.70 -6.17 -14.63
C LEU A 30 26.11 -7.16 -15.65
N GLU A 31 26.82 -8.25 -15.90
CA GLU A 31 26.33 -9.35 -16.72
C GLU A 31 25.49 -10.29 -15.85
N ALA A 32 24.30 -10.59 -16.33
CA ALA A 32 23.36 -11.45 -15.63
C ALA A 32 22.93 -12.64 -16.50
N VAL A 33 22.69 -13.76 -15.84
CA VAL A 33 22.17 -14.99 -16.45
C VAL A 33 20.86 -15.35 -15.77
N VAL A 34 19.87 -15.71 -16.57
CA VAL A 34 18.58 -16.19 -16.06
C VAL A 34 18.63 -17.71 -15.91
N LYS A 35 18.39 -18.20 -14.68
CA LYS A 35 18.30 -19.63 -14.39
C LYS A 35 17.06 -19.91 -13.53
N ASN A 36 16.22 -20.83 -13.97
CA ASN A 36 14.95 -21.17 -13.32
C ASN A 36 14.06 -19.93 -13.02
N GLY A 37 13.95 -19.01 -13.98
CA GLY A 37 13.14 -17.79 -13.84
C GLY A 37 13.68 -16.74 -12.85
N ARG A 38 14.93 -16.92 -12.36
CA ARG A 38 15.60 -15.96 -11.48
C ARG A 38 16.85 -15.38 -12.12
N VAL A 39 17.14 -14.13 -11.81
CA VAL A 39 18.32 -13.41 -12.31
C VAL A 39 19.49 -13.66 -11.37
N PHE A 40 20.61 -14.06 -11.95
CA PHE A 40 21.89 -14.24 -11.28
C PHE A 40 22.96 -13.39 -11.96
N VAL A 41 23.82 -12.76 -11.17
CA VAL A 41 24.97 -12.01 -11.68
C VAL A 41 26.21 -12.90 -11.68
N THR A 42 27.01 -12.84 -12.73
CA THR A 42 28.25 -13.61 -12.84
C THR A 42 29.31 -13.05 -11.89
N GLU A 43 30.06 -13.93 -11.25
CA GLU A 43 31.14 -13.55 -10.32
C GLU A 43 32.20 -12.67 -10.99
N GLU A 44 32.51 -12.93 -12.26
CA GLU A 44 33.48 -12.18 -13.02
C GLU A 44 33.04 -10.73 -13.24
N SER A 45 31.81 -10.53 -13.68
CA SER A 45 31.21 -9.21 -13.86
C SER A 45 31.12 -8.44 -12.55
N LEU A 46 30.76 -9.13 -11.46
CA LEU A 46 30.71 -8.54 -10.12
C LEU A 46 32.10 -8.09 -9.65
N LYS A 47 33.15 -8.92 -9.81
CA LYS A 47 34.52 -8.55 -9.45
C LYS A 47 35.01 -7.35 -10.27
N LYS A 48 34.73 -7.31 -11.57
CA LYS A 48 35.04 -6.17 -12.44
C LYS A 48 34.33 -4.89 -12.01
N PHE A 49 33.09 -4.99 -11.59
CA PHE A 49 32.35 -3.85 -11.04
C PHE A 49 32.92 -3.39 -9.69
N LEU A 50 33.24 -4.35 -8.80
CA LEU A 50 33.79 -4.07 -7.47
C LEU A 50 35.23 -3.53 -7.50
N SER A 51 35.99 -3.74 -8.57
CA SER A 51 37.33 -3.18 -8.75
C SER A 51 37.33 -1.70 -9.13
N LYS A 52 36.16 -1.14 -9.58
CA LYS A 52 36.05 0.29 -9.87
C LYS A 52 36.12 1.14 -8.60
N PRO A 53 36.67 2.38 -8.65
CA PRO A 53 36.76 3.28 -7.51
C PRO A 53 35.38 3.54 -6.89
N LYS A 54 35.30 3.66 -5.55
CA LYS A 54 34.05 3.93 -4.82
C LYS A 54 33.27 5.16 -5.30
N LYS A 55 33.96 6.14 -5.89
CA LYS A 55 33.36 7.38 -6.43
C LYS A 55 32.48 7.11 -7.67
N GLU A 56 32.75 6.00 -8.40
CA GLU A 56 31.99 5.57 -9.56
C GLU A 56 30.87 4.58 -9.19
N ARG A 57 30.92 4.04 -7.97
CA ARG A 57 29.91 3.16 -7.40
C ARG A 57 28.97 3.98 -6.52
N LYS A 58 27.97 4.65 -7.10
CA LYS A 58 26.90 5.29 -6.31
C LYS A 58 26.09 4.19 -5.60
N GLU A 59 26.50 3.80 -4.40
CA GLU A 59 25.74 2.92 -3.54
C GLU A 59 24.56 3.71 -2.94
N HIS A 60 23.37 3.40 -3.38
CA HIS A 60 22.16 3.80 -2.66
C HIS A 60 21.98 2.89 -1.45
N HIS A 61 22.62 3.22 -0.32
CA HIS A 61 22.27 2.64 0.98
C HIS A 61 20.87 3.10 1.37
N LYS A 62 19.88 2.25 1.15
CA LYS A 62 18.53 2.49 1.64
C LYS A 62 18.47 2.09 3.12
N GLY A 63 18.23 3.06 4.02
CA GLY A 63 17.83 2.81 5.41
C GLY A 63 16.54 1.98 5.49
N PHE A 64 16.22 1.44 6.65
CA PHE A 64 15.03 0.59 6.91
C PHE A 64 13.73 1.18 6.34
N LEU A 65 13.53 2.49 6.47
CA LEU A 65 12.36 3.21 5.96
C LEU A 65 12.24 3.23 4.41
N LYS A 66 13.34 3.00 3.69
CA LYS A 66 13.31 2.89 2.21
C LYS A 66 12.97 1.48 1.70
N LYS A 67 12.82 0.51 2.60
CA LYS A 67 12.35 -0.85 2.27
C LYS A 67 10.82 -0.95 2.27
N ILE A 68 10.13 0.07 2.78
CA ILE A 68 8.67 0.17 2.75
C ILE A 68 8.27 0.52 1.31
N GLY A 69 7.64 -0.42 0.64
CA GLY A 69 7.18 -0.27 -0.73
C GLY A 69 5.78 0.36 -0.84
N PRO A 70 5.28 0.54 -2.08
CA PRO A 70 3.96 1.11 -2.33
C PRO A 70 2.82 0.35 -1.64
N GLY A 71 2.92 -0.97 -1.54
CA GLY A 71 1.88 -1.81 -0.93
C GLY A 71 1.70 -1.56 0.57
N ILE A 72 2.77 -1.32 1.33
CA ILE A 72 2.67 -0.97 2.75
C ILE A 72 2.12 0.45 2.91
N ILE A 73 2.49 1.39 2.03
CA ILE A 73 1.98 2.76 2.07
C ILE A 73 0.48 2.78 1.75
N THR A 74 0.05 2.05 0.73
CA THR A 74 -1.37 1.96 0.36
C THR A 74 -2.17 1.21 1.42
N GLY A 75 -1.63 0.15 2.03
CA GLY A 75 -2.26 -0.53 3.14
C GLY A 75 -2.49 0.40 4.34
N ALA A 76 -1.52 1.23 4.68
CA ALA A 76 -1.68 2.21 5.75
C ALA A 76 -2.64 3.35 5.39
N ALA A 77 -2.79 3.67 4.12
CA ALA A 77 -3.74 4.68 3.64
C ALA A 77 -5.18 4.15 3.52
N ASP A 78 -5.36 2.84 3.62
CA ASP A 78 -6.68 2.20 3.70
C ASP A 78 -7.39 2.51 5.03
N ASP A 79 -6.61 2.70 6.09
CA ASP A 79 -7.11 3.12 7.41
C ASP A 79 -7.22 4.65 7.50
N ASP A 80 -7.91 5.27 6.56
CA ASP A 80 -8.21 6.69 6.54
C ASP A 80 -9.29 7.06 7.59
N PRO A 81 -9.55 8.35 7.87
CA PRO A 81 -10.56 8.77 8.82
C PRO A 81 -11.97 8.23 8.53
N SER A 82 -12.32 8.00 7.26
CA SER A 82 -13.62 7.44 6.86
C SER A 82 -13.69 5.95 7.17
N GLY A 83 -12.59 5.21 6.92
CA GLY A 83 -12.43 3.80 7.28
C GLY A 83 -12.49 3.61 8.80
N ILE A 84 -11.69 4.37 9.56
CA ILE A 84 -11.71 4.36 11.03
C ILE A 84 -13.12 4.64 11.57
N GLY A 85 -13.81 5.63 11.03
CA GLY A 85 -15.19 5.97 11.41
C GLY A 85 -16.17 4.82 11.14
N THR A 86 -16.05 4.15 10.00
CA THR A 86 -16.84 2.98 9.63
C THR A 86 -16.59 1.82 10.59
N TYR A 87 -15.34 1.47 10.85
CA TYR A 87 -14.95 0.37 11.71
C TYR A 87 -15.37 0.62 13.16
N SER A 88 -15.20 1.85 13.65
CA SER A 88 -15.66 2.26 14.99
C SER A 88 -17.18 2.18 15.11
N THR A 89 -17.92 2.59 14.09
CA THR A 89 -19.38 2.48 14.06
C THR A 89 -19.83 1.02 14.10
N VAL A 90 -19.11 0.15 13.37
CA VAL A 90 -19.36 -1.29 13.34
C VAL A 90 -19.10 -1.91 14.71
N GLY A 91 -17.96 -1.60 15.35
CA GLY A 91 -17.66 -2.06 16.70
C GLY A 91 -18.70 -1.61 17.72
N ALA A 92 -19.05 -0.32 17.72
CA ALA A 92 -20.04 0.24 18.64
C ALA A 92 -21.46 -0.33 18.48
N LYS A 93 -21.89 -0.66 17.22
CA LYS A 93 -23.24 -1.18 16.96
C LYS A 93 -23.36 -2.69 17.09
N PHE A 94 -22.36 -3.43 16.68
CA PHE A 94 -22.44 -4.88 16.53
C PHE A 94 -21.41 -5.63 17.39
N GLY A 95 -20.58 -4.91 18.17
CA GLY A 95 -19.47 -5.49 18.92
C GLY A 95 -18.59 -6.34 18.01
N LEU A 96 -18.26 -7.54 18.42
CA LEU A 96 -17.46 -8.47 17.60
C LEU A 96 -18.24 -9.16 16.47
N GLY A 97 -19.51 -8.79 16.22
CA GLY A 97 -20.37 -9.48 15.25
C GLY A 97 -19.90 -9.41 13.80
N LEU A 98 -19.10 -8.39 13.44
CA LEU A 98 -18.51 -8.24 12.09
C LEU A 98 -16.98 -8.47 12.07
N SER A 99 -16.35 -8.88 13.17
CA SER A 99 -14.91 -9.15 13.24
C SER A 99 -14.45 -10.23 12.25
N TRP A 100 -15.33 -11.18 11.91
CA TRP A 100 -15.04 -12.23 10.91
C TRP A 100 -14.63 -11.63 9.55
N MET A 101 -15.09 -10.43 9.22
CA MET A 101 -14.71 -9.76 7.98
C MET A 101 -13.20 -9.52 7.89
N ALA A 102 -12.50 -9.31 9.02
CA ALA A 102 -11.06 -9.17 9.03
C ALA A 102 -10.35 -10.38 8.41
N LEU A 103 -10.82 -11.60 8.68
CA LEU A 103 -10.23 -12.81 8.14
C LEU A 103 -10.59 -13.02 6.65
N TYR A 104 -11.84 -12.77 6.29
CA TYR A 104 -12.35 -13.08 4.94
C TYR A 104 -12.05 -12.01 3.90
N LEU A 105 -11.93 -10.74 4.30
CA LEU A 105 -11.57 -9.66 3.38
C LEU A 105 -10.09 -9.65 3.03
N LEU A 106 -9.20 -10.09 3.93
CA LEU A 106 -7.76 -10.08 3.69
C LEU A 106 -7.33 -10.73 2.36
N PRO A 107 -7.75 -11.96 2.02
CA PRO A 107 -7.39 -12.54 0.72
C PRO A 107 -8.02 -11.80 -0.46
N MET A 108 -9.24 -11.26 -0.30
CA MET A 108 -9.92 -10.52 -1.38
C MET A 108 -9.22 -9.21 -1.69
N MET A 109 -8.98 -8.38 -0.68
CA MET A 109 -8.29 -7.10 -0.84
C MET A 109 -6.85 -7.29 -1.36
N SER A 110 -6.13 -8.29 -0.84
CA SER A 110 -4.77 -8.61 -1.29
C SER A 110 -4.75 -9.05 -2.76
N ALA A 111 -5.70 -9.85 -3.20
CA ALA A 111 -5.78 -10.31 -4.58
C ALA A 111 -6.09 -9.18 -5.57
N VAL A 112 -7.04 -8.30 -5.22
CA VAL A 112 -7.38 -7.15 -6.06
C VAL A 112 -6.20 -6.17 -6.13
N GLN A 113 -5.60 -5.84 -4.99
CA GLN A 113 -4.48 -4.92 -4.90
C GLN A 113 -3.25 -5.45 -5.65
N GLU A 114 -2.89 -6.74 -5.48
CA GLU A 114 -1.82 -7.38 -6.23
C GLU A 114 -2.06 -7.34 -7.74
N THR A 115 -3.30 -7.59 -8.17
CA THR A 115 -3.64 -7.58 -9.60
C THR A 115 -3.43 -6.20 -10.19
N CYS A 116 -3.86 -5.14 -9.51
CA CYS A 116 -3.71 -3.76 -9.97
C CYS A 116 -2.24 -3.30 -9.97
N ALA A 117 -1.48 -3.64 -8.93
CA ALA A 117 -0.04 -3.38 -8.86
C ALA A 117 0.72 -4.11 -9.97
N ARG A 118 0.38 -5.38 -10.22
CA ARG A 118 0.95 -6.18 -11.33
C ARG A 118 0.70 -5.55 -12.69
N ILE A 119 -0.52 -5.00 -12.92
CA ILE A 119 -0.82 -4.28 -14.16
C ILE A 119 0.13 -3.08 -14.30
N GLY A 120 0.37 -2.31 -13.25
CA GLY A 120 1.33 -1.20 -13.25
C GLY A 120 2.74 -1.64 -13.66
N ILE A 121 3.26 -2.66 -12.97
CA ILE A 121 4.61 -3.19 -13.21
C ILE A 121 4.77 -3.72 -14.63
N VAL A 122 3.83 -4.56 -15.09
CA VAL A 122 3.94 -5.25 -16.39
C VAL A 122 3.71 -4.30 -17.56
N THR A 123 2.77 -3.38 -17.44
CA THR A 123 2.41 -2.50 -18.55
C THR A 123 3.23 -1.20 -18.60
N GLY A 124 3.86 -0.83 -17.49
CA GLY A 124 4.50 0.49 -17.34
C GLY A 124 3.50 1.65 -17.42
N LYS A 125 2.22 1.37 -17.23
CA LYS A 125 1.12 2.35 -17.27
C LYS A 125 0.26 2.17 -16.02
N GLY A 126 -0.26 3.26 -15.48
CA GLY A 126 -1.27 3.18 -14.43
C GLY A 126 -2.52 2.42 -14.90
N LEU A 127 -3.35 2.00 -13.94
CA LEU A 127 -4.54 1.19 -14.20
C LEU A 127 -5.46 1.82 -15.25
N ALA A 128 -5.69 3.15 -15.18
CA ALA A 128 -6.50 3.87 -16.17
C ALA A 128 -5.94 3.76 -17.59
N GLY A 129 -4.62 3.87 -17.76
CA GLY A 129 -3.95 3.73 -19.05
C GLY A 129 -4.05 2.33 -19.64
N ALA A 130 -3.97 1.29 -18.79
CA ALA A 130 -4.14 -0.10 -19.20
C ALA A 130 -5.60 -0.40 -19.60
N LEU A 131 -6.57 0.06 -18.81
CA LEU A 131 -8.00 -0.06 -19.10
C LEU A 131 -8.38 0.64 -20.41
N LYS A 132 -7.84 1.86 -20.63
CA LYS A 132 -8.09 2.62 -21.88
C LYS A 132 -7.67 1.85 -23.12
N LYS A 133 -6.51 1.18 -23.06
CA LYS A 133 -6.01 0.39 -24.19
C LYS A 133 -6.91 -0.82 -24.49
N LYS A 134 -7.57 -1.40 -23.47
CA LYS A 134 -8.38 -2.62 -23.62
C LYS A 134 -9.84 -2.33 -23.90
N PHE A 135 -10.44 -1.36 -23.19
CA PHE A 135 -11.89 -1.12 -23.19
C PHE A 135 -12.32 0.20 -23.89
N GLY A 136 -11.34 0.99 -24.33
CA GLY A 136 -11.60 2.26 -25.02
C GLY A 136 -11.88 3.44 -24.08
N ASN A 137 -12.06 4.62 -24.69
CA ASN A 137 -12.15 5.89 -23.97
C ASN A 137 -13.45 6.04 -23.16
N VAL A 138 -14.59 5.59 -23.72
CA VAL A 138 -15.92 5.79 -23.10
C VAL A 138 -16.02 5.00 -21.79
N THR A 139 -15.63 3.73 -21.81
CA THR A 139 -15.64 2.87 -20.61
C THR A 139 -14.76 3.44 -19.51
N VAL A 140 -13.55 3.89 -19.87
CA VAL A 140 -12.63 4.48 -18.88
C VAL A 140 -13.16 5.80 -18.34
N PHE A 141 -13.77 6.63 -19.20
CA PHE A 141 -14.38 7.88 -18.77
C PHE A 141 -15.47 7.64 -17.72
N ILE A 142 -16.36 6.68 -17.95
CA ILE A 142 -17.43 6.31 -16.99
C ILE A 142 -16.82 5.83 -15.67
N LEU A 143 -15.87 4.87 -15.71
CA LEU A 143 -15.24 4.32 -14.51
C LEU A 143 -14.49 5.39 -13.71
N VAL A 144 -13.72 6.24 -14.38
CA VAL A 144 -12.98 7.33 -13.71
C VAL A 144 -13.93 8.39 -13.16
N SER A 145 -15.03 8.70 -13.84
CA SER A 145 -16.03 9.63 -13.33
C SER A 145 -16.69 9.09 -12.05
N MET A 146 -17.05 7.81 -12.02
CA MET A 146 -17.58 7.16 -10.81
C MET A 146 -16.56 7.20 -9.68
N LEU A 147 -15.29 6.92 -9.98
CA LEU A 147 -14.20 7.00 -9.01
C LEU A 147 -14.04 8.42 -8.44
N VAL A 148 -14.08 9.45 -9.30
CA VAL A 148 -13.95 10.84 -8.86
C VAL A 148 -15.11 11.24 -7.94
N ILE A 149 -16.36 10.84 -8.27
CA ILE A 149 -17.52 11.10 -7.42
C ILE A 149 -17.35 10.42 -6.05
N ALA A 150 -17.03 9.13 -6.03
CA ALA A 150 -16.82 8.38 -4.80
C ALA A 150 -15.69 8.99 -3.95
N ASN A 151 -14.58 9.33 -4.57
CA ASN A 151 -13.43 9.94 -3.89
C ASN A 151 -13.74 11.33 -3.32
N THR A 152 -14.54 12.13 -4.03
CA THR A 152 -14.98 13.44 -3.54
C THR A 152 -15.83 13.31 -2.27
N ILE A 153 -16.72 12.32 -2.24
CA ILE A 153 -17.53 12.02 -1.05
C ILE A 153 -16.63 11.57 0.11
N ASN A 154 -15.66 10.68 -0.17
CA ASN A 154 -14.72 10.18 0.83
C ASN A 154 -13.87 11.32 1.42
N ILE A 155 -13.29 12.19 0.59
CA ILE A 155 -12.52 13.36 1.06
C ILE A 155 -13.39 14.27 1.96
N GLY A 156 -14.67 14.45 1.61
CA GLY A 156 -15.62 15.19 2.44
C GLY A 156 -15.81 14.54 3.82
N ALA A 157 -15.93 13.23 3.87
CA ALA A 157 -16.04 12.47 5.11
C ALA A 157 -14.76 12.57 5.96
N ASP A 158 -13.58 12.49 5.34
CA ASP A 158 -12.28 12.63 6.00
C ASP A 158 -12.09 14.00 6.63
N ILE A 159 -12.38 15.07 5.87
CA ILE A 159 -12.33 16.45 6.38
C ILE A 159 -13.31 16.63 7.55
N GLY A 160 -14.51 16.05 7.44
CA GLY A 160 -15.51 16.06 8.51
C GLY A 160 -14.99 15.36 9.77
N ALA A 161 -14.40 14.20 9.65
CA ALA A 161 -13.82 13.45 10.77
C ALA A 161 -12.66 14.21 11.43
N ILE A 162 -11.76 14.81 10.64
CA ILE A 162 -10.68 15.66 11.15
C ILE A 162 -11.26 16.85 11.93
N ALA A 163 -12.22 17.56 11.35
CA ALA A 163 -12.83 18.72 11.98
C ALA A 163 -13.55 18.37 13.29
N ALA A 164 -14.26 17.23 13.33
CA ALA A 164 -14.88 16.72 14.54
C ALA A 164 -13.86 16.38 15.63
N SER A 165 -12.77 15.71 15.27
CA SER A 165 -11.68 15.36 16.20
C SER A 165 -11.00 16.61 16.77
N VAL A 166 -10.71 17.60 15.93
CA VAL A 166 -10.13 18.88 16.38
C VAL A 166 -11.08 19.63 17.31
N ARG A 167 -12.38 19.65 16.98
CA ARG A 167 -13.41 20.25 17.86
C ARG A 167 -13.44 19.59 19.23
N MET A 168 -13.35 18.27 19.29
CA MET A 168 -13.33 17.52 20.56
C MET A 168 -12.14 17.90 21.45
N ILE A 169 -10.97 18.10 20.85
CA ILE A 169 -9.71 18.36 21.59
C ILE A 169 -9.59 19.84 21.96
N THR A 170 -9.91 20.75 21.03
CA THR A 170 -9.60 22.19 21.17
C THR A 170 -10.80 23.06 21.45
N GLY A 171 -12.04 22.56 21.27
CA GLY A 171 -13.26 23.36 21.30
C GLY A 171 -13.46 24.25 20.07
N MET A 172 -12.59 24.19 19.05
CA MET A 172 -12.70 25.01 17.85
C MET A 172 -14.01 24.75 17.10
N ASN A 173 -14.55 25.80 16.46
CA ASN A 173 -15.74 25.65 15.62
C ASN A 173 -15.46 24.65 14.48
N PHE A 174 -16.41 23.73 14.27
CA PHE A 174 -16.31 22.66 13.26
C PHE A 174 -16.00 23.19 11.85
N TYR A 175 -16.72 24.22 11.40
CA TYR A 175 -16.55 24.78 10.06
C TYR A 175 -15.19 25.47 9.90
N VAL A 176 -14.71 26.15 10.94
CA VAL A 176 -13.38 26.78 10.94
C VAL A 176 -12.30 25.73 10.85
N ALA A 177 -12.41 24.64 11.62
CA ALA A 177 -11.48 23.52 11.55
C ALA A 177 -11.51 22.86 10.17
N ALA A 178 -12.69 22.59 9.62
CA ALA A 178 -12.83 22.00 8.27
C ALA A 178 -12.15 22.84 7.18
N ILE A 179 -12.41 24.15 7.16
CA ILE A 179 -11.77 25.06 6.18
C ILE A 179 -10.25 25.10 6.38
N LEU A 180 -9.79 25.25 7.63
CA LEU A 180 -8.37 25.31 7.96
C LEU A 180 -7.62 24.05 7.46
N PHE A 181 -8.11 22.87 7.80
CA PHE A 181 -7.48 21.63 7.40
C PHE A 181 -7.59 21.37 5.90
N THR A 182 -8.69 21.77 5.26
CA THR A 182 -8.80 21.72 3.79
C THR A 182 -7.71 22.56 3.12
N VAL A 183 -7.50 23.79 3.59
CA VAL A 183 -6.43 24.66 3.05
C VAL A 183 -5.05 24.05 3.29
N ILE A 184 -4.80 23.51 4.48
CA ILE A 184 -3.53 22.84 4.80
C ILE A 184 -3.29 21.65 3.87
N ILE A 185 -4.29 20.78 3.67
CA ILE A 185 -4.19 19.60 2.79
C ILE A 185 -3.90 20.04 1.35
N ILE A 186 -4.64 21.01 0.82
CA ILE A 186 -4.40 21.55 -0.54
C ILE A 186 -2.97 22.12 -0.66
N CYS A 187 -2.52 22.88 0.32
CA CYS A 187 -1.15 23.42 0.31
C CYS A 187 -0.10 22.31 0.33
N LEU A 188 -0.28 21.28 1.13
CA LEU A 188 0.62 20.13 1.17
C LEU A 188 0.64 19.38 -0.17
N GLU A 189 -0.52 19.15 -0.77
CA GLU A 189 -0.64 18.43 -2.04
C GLU A 189 -0.03 19.19 -3.21
N VAL A 190 -0.22 20.51 -3.26
CA VAL A 190 0.26 21.35 -4.36
C VAL A 190 1.76 21.68 -4.24
N PHE A 191 2.26 21.97 -3.04
CA PHE A 191 3.61 22.49 -2.85
C PHE A 191 4.62 21.44 -2.41
N VAL A 192 4.20 20.31 -1.83
CA VAL A 192 5.12 19.27 -1.34
C VAL A 192 5.24 18.15 -2.37
N LYS A 193 6.46 17.87 -2.82
CA LYS A 193 6.71 16.77 -3.78
C LYS A 193 6.41 15.42 -3.14
N TYR A 194 5.83 14.50 -3.92
CA TYR A 194 5.50 13.13 -3.50
C TYR A 194 6.59 12.46 -2.65
N HIS A 195 7.84 12.52 -3.09
CA HIS A 195 8.95 11.89 -2.36
C HIS A 195 9.18 12.46 -0.93
N GLN A 196 8.76 13.68 -0.67
CA GLN A 196 8.89 14.31 0.65
C GLN A 196 7.73 13.90 1.56
N TYR A 197 6.49 13.99 1.10
CA TYR A 197 5.36 13.62 1.93
C TYR A 197 5.26 12.10 2.14
N ALA A 198 5.70 11.26 1.20
CA ALA A 198 5.79 9.83 1.39
C ALA A 198 6.69 9.42 2.59
N LYS A 199 7.68 10.25 2.95
CA LYS A 199 8.46 10.04 4.17
C LYS A 199 7.64 10.31 5.43
N ILE A 200 6.79 11.34 5.41
CA ILE A 200 5.90 11.70 6.52
C ILE A 200 4.84 10.61 6.68
N LEU A 201 4.23 10.16 5.58
CA LEU A 201 3.23 9.08 5.60
C LEU A 201 3.78 7.80 6.25
N ARG A 202 5.03 7.43 5.98
CA ARG A 202 5.66 6.25 6.62
C ARG A 202 5.75 6.36 8.13
N TRP A 203 5.92 7.55 8.68
CA TRP A 203 5.90 7.78 10.13
C TRP A 203 4.47 7.77 10.68
N LEU A 204 3.50 8.30 9.91
CA LEU A 204 2.10 8.27 10.29
C LEU A 204 1.52 6.84 10.37
N VAL A 205 2.05 5.89 9.59
CA VAL A 205 1.72 4.46 9.74
C VAL A 205 1.92 3.97 11.19
N LEU A 206 2.93 4.51 11.88
CA LEU A 206 3.18 4.14 13.28
C LEU A 206 2.06 4.60 14.23
N SER A 207 1.30 5.63 13.88
CA SER A 207 0.18 6.08 14.70
C SER A 207 -0.94 5.03 14.77
N LEU A 208 -1.10 4.21 13.73
CA LEU A 208 -2.08 3.13 13.70
C LEU A 208 -1.78 2.05 14.75
N LEU A 209 -0.52 1.93 15.20
CA LEU A 209 -0.16 1.04 16.30
C LEU A 209 -0.88 1.42 17.62
N ALA A 210 -1.36 2.65 17.75
CA ALA A 210 -2.12 3.08 18.92
C ALA A 210 -3.38 2.21 19.10
N TYR A 211 -4.07 1.83 18.03
CA TYR A 211 -5.24 0.94 18.11
C TYR A 211 -4.85 -0.45 18.62
N ILE A 212 -3.72 -0.99 18.15
CA ILE A 212 -3.21 -2.29 18.59
C ILE A 212 -2.86 -2.23 20.10
N ILE A 213 -2.14 -1.18 20.50
CA ILE A 213 -1.75 -0.98 21.91
C ILE A 213 -3.01 -0.83 22.79
N THR A 214 -3.98 -0.03 22.36
CA THR A 214 -5.25 0.15 23.08
C THR A 214 -6.00 -1.16 23.23
N GLY A 215 -6.11 -1.95 22.14
CA GLY A 215 -6.78 -3.26 22.17
C GLY A 215 -6.10 -4.26 23.11
N ILE A 216 -4.77 -4.20 23.27
CA ILE A 216 -4.05 -5.04 24.25
C ILE A 216 -4.31 -4.55 25.68
N ILE A 217 -4.35 -3.24 25.90
CA ILE A 217 -4.57 -2.64 27.24
C ILE A 217 -5.98 -2.93 27.77
N ILE A 218 -6.99 -2.94 26.91
CA ILE A 218 -8.39 -3.23 27.27
C ILE A 218 -8.57 -4.67 27.74
N LYS A 219 -7.66 -5.59 27.38
CA LYS A 219 -7.69 -7.02 27.75
C LYS A 219 -9.02 -7.69 27.39
N PRO A 220 -9.44 -7.68 26.10
CA PRO A 220 -10.67 -8.35 25.70
C PRO A 220 -10.58 -9.85 25.94
N ASP A 221 -11.70 -10.55 25.92
CA ASP A 221 -11.69 -12.01 25.88
C ASP A 221 -11.17 -12.49 24.51
N TRP A 222 -9.88 -12.83 24.48
CA TRP A 222 -9.21 -13.28 23.25
C TRP A 222 -9.84 -14.55 22.67
N MET A 223 -10.44 -15.41 23.51
CA MET A 223 -11.13 -16.60 23.00
C MET A 223 -12.41 -16.23 22.26
N GLU A 224 -13.15 -15.24 22.76
CA GLU A 224 -14.33 -14.70 22.07
C GLU A 224 -13.94 -14.00 20.77
N VAL A 225 -12.86 -13.21 20.77
CA VAL A 225 -12.31 -12.57 19.56
C VAL A 225 -11.97 -13.63 18.50
N LEU A 226 -11.22 -14.68 18.88
CA LEU A 226 -10.85 -15.74 17.94
C LEU A 226 -12.07 -16.48 17.41
N ARG A 227 -13.05 -16.75 18.26
CA ARG A 227 -14.30 -17.40 17.84
C ARG A 227 -15.09 -16.52 16.87
N SER A 228 -15.17 -15.20 17.13
CA SER A 228 -15.87 -14.25 16.26
C SER A 228 -15.18 -14.05 14.90
N LEU A 229 -13.86 -14.19 14.84
CA LEU A 229 -13.09 -14.20 13.59
C LEU A 229 -13.36 -15.44 12.74
N ALA A 230 -13.45 -16.60 13.38
CA ALA A 230 -13.58 -17.88 12.67
C ALA A 230 -15.01 -18.18 12.24
N VAL A 231 -16.00 -17.75 13.05
CA VAL A 231 -17.42 -18.11 12.85
C VAL A 231 -18.24 -16.85 12.60
N PRO A 232 -18.65 -16.60 11.34
CA PRO A 232 -19.52 -15.49 11.00
C PRO A 232 -20.87 -15.56 11.71
N LYS A 233 -21.24 -14.53 12.47
CA LYS A 233 -22.58 -14.38 13.05
C LYS A 233 -23.39 -13.44 12.15
N VAL A 234 -23.95 -13.99 11.07
CA VAL A 234 -24.67 -13.18 10.08
C VAL A 234 -26.09 -12.85 10.61
N GLN A 235 -26.46 -11.58 10.55
CA GLN A 235 -27.81 -11.09 10.84
C GLN A 235 -28.45 -10.58 9.55
N PHE A 236 -29.69 -11.00 9.28
CA PHE A 236 -30.42 -10.59 8.08
C PHE A 236 -31.32 -9.38 8.36
N ASN A 237 -30.70 -8.28 8.82
CA ASN A 237 -31.36 -6.99 8.92
C ASN A 237 -30.64 -5.94 8.06
N LEU A 238 -31.36 -4.87 7.71
CA LEU A 238 -30.82 -3.83 6.81
C LEU A 238 -29.57 -3.17 7.38
N ASP A 239 -29.54 -2.86 8.67
CA ASP A 239 -28.41 -2.20 9.31
C ASP A 239 -27.13 -3.04 9.23
N TYR A 240 -27.26 -4.35 9.44
CA TYR A 240 -26.13 -5.27 9.35
C TYR A 240 -25.62 -5.42 7.90
N ILE A 241 -26.55 -5.49 6.93
CA ILE A 241 -26.21 -5.55 5.51
C ILE A 241 -25.52 -4.25 5.08
N PHE A 242 -26.04 -3.09 5.47
CA PHE A 242 -25.39 -1.81 5.21
C PHE A 242 -24.01 -1.72 5.85
N ALA A 243 -23.82 -2.24 7.06
CA ALA A 243 -22.52 -2.28 7.72
C ALA A 243 -21.52 -3.16 6.94
N ILE A 244 -21.93 -4.34 6.45
CA ILE A 244 -21.10 -5.19 5.58
C ILE A 244 -20.69 -4.44 4.31
N VAL A 245 -21.66 -3.80 3.62
CA VAL A 245 -21.38 -3.03 2.40
C VAL A 245 -20.43 -1.87 2.69
N ALA A 246 -20.62 -1.15 3.80
CA ALA A 246 -19.74 -0.07 4.20
C ALA A 246 -18.31 -0.56 4.48
N VAL A 247 -18.14 -1.66 5.22
CA VAL A 247 -16.82 -2.24 5.49
C VAL A 247 -16.16 -2.70 4.19
N ILE A 248 -16.86 -3.43 3.31
CA ILE A 248 -16.31 -3.84 2.01
C ILE A 248 -15.91 -2.62 1.18
N GLY A 249 -16.74 -1.59 1.14
CA GLY A 249 -16.53 -0.38 0.34
C GLY A 249 -15.34 0.44 0.79
N THR A 250 -15.09 0.54 2.10
CA THR A 250 -13.92 1.26 2.62
C THR A 250 -12.64 0.42 2.55
N THR A 251 -12.73 -0.91 2.76
CA THR A 251 -11.56 -1.81 2.75
C THR A 251 -11.08 -2.16 1.34
N ILE A 252 -11.99 -2.28 0.36
CA ILE A 252 -11.64 -2.59 -1.04
C ILE A 252 -11.89 -1.34 -1.88
N SER A 253 -11.16 -0.28 -1.56
CA SER A 253 -11.39 1.03 -2.15
C SER A 253 -10.76 1.18 -3.53
N PRO A 254 -11.54 1.55 -4.57
CA PRO A 254 -11.03 1.65 -5.93
C PRO A 254 -9.91 2.68 -6.09
N TYR A 255 -9.90 3.78 -5.31
CA TYR A 255 -8.84 4.79 -5.39
C TYR A 255 -7.46 4.22 -5.01
N LEU A 256 -7.39 3.27 -4.07
CA LEU A 256 -6.15 2.60 -3.69
C LEU A 256 -5.58 1.77 -4.84
N PHE A 257 -6.44 1.13 -5.64
CA PHE A 257 -6.01 0.32 -6.78
C PHE A 257 -5.37 1.18 -7.87
N PHE A 258 -6.00 2.31 -8.20
CA PHE A 258 -5.48 3.26 -9.16
C PHE A 258 -4.18 3.89 -8.66
N TRP A 259 -4.14 4.25 -7.39
CA TRP A 259 -2.99 4.87 -6.76
C TRP A 259 -1.79 3.94 -6.72
N GLN A 260 -1.94 2.72 -6.21
CA GLN A 260 -0.84 1.76 -6.16
C GLN A 260 -0.32 1.41 -7.56
N SER A 261 -1.20 1.18 -8.52
CA SER A 261 -0.78 0.91 -9.90
C SER A 261 0.05 2.06 -10.48
N SER A 262 -0.28 3.30 -10.13
CA SER A 262 0.49 4.49 -10.55
C SER A 262 1.82 4.60 -9.80
N GLN A 263 1.84 4.32 -8.49
CA GLN A 263 3.06 4.33 -7.69
C GLN A 263 4.09 3.32 -8.18
N GLU A 264 3.66 2.11 -8.56
CA GLU A 264 4.55 1.10 -9.15
C GLU A 264 5.19 1.60 -10.45
N VAL A 265 4.45 2.34 -11.27
CA VAL A 265 4.97 2.96 -12.50
C VAL A 265 5.96 4.08 -12.18
N GLU A 266 5.64 4.94 -11.19
CA GLU A 266 6.53 6.02 -10.76
C GLU A 266 7.83 5.48 -10.18
N GLU A 267 7.77 4.44 -9.34
CA GLU A 267 8.98 3.79 -8.83
C GLU A 267 9.85 3.22 -9.95
N LYS A 268 9.24 2.62 -10.98
CA LYS A 268 9.98 2.13 -12.15
C LYS A 268 10.61 3.27 -12.94
N ARG A 269 9.92 4.41 -13.03
CA ARG A 269 10.47 5.61 -13.69
C ARG A 269 11.66 6.17 -12.94
N ASP A 270 11.55 6.31 -11.62
CA ASP A 270 12.62 6.84 -10.77
C ASP A 270 13.85 5.94 -10.76
N ASP A 271 13.64 4.62 -10.85
CA ASP A 271 14.72 3.64 -10.93
C ASP A 271 15.31 3.49 -12.35
N GLY A 272 14.72 4.16 -13.35
CA GLY A 272 15.14 4.06 -14.76
C GLY A 272 14.87 2.70 -15.40
N THR A 273 13.92 1.92 -14.83
CA THR A 273 13.54 0.58 -15.32
C THR A 273 12.23 0.59 -16.12
N LEU A 274 11.66 1.76 -16.35
CA LEU A 274 10.45 1.92 -17.13
C LEU A 274 10.68 1.51 -18.59
N GLY A 275 9.90 0.54 -19.09
CA GLY A 275 10.05 0.02 -20.45
C GLY A 275 10.96 -1.21 -20.56
N ASP A 276 11.49 -1.72 -19.45
CA ASP A 276 12.20 -2.99 -19.44
C ASP A 276 11.20 -4.14 -19.61
N HIS A 277 11.46 -4.98 -20.61
CA HIS A 277 10.61 -6.12 -20.98
C HIS A 277 11.26 -7.47 -20.69
N HIS A 278 12.36 -7.51 -19.94
CA HIS A 278 12.96 -8.77 -19.54
C HIS A 278 12.06 -9.52 -18.55
N ALA A 279 11.42 -10.58 -19.03
CA ALA A 279 10.44 -11.37 -18.27
C ALA A 279 10.96 -11.83 -16.89
N ALA A 280 12.26 -12.12 -16.77
CA ALA A 280 12.85 -12.55 -15.50
C ALA A 280 12.94 -11.41 -14.47
N ILE A 281 13.22 -10.18 -14.90
CA ILE A 281 13.26 -8.99 -14.03
C ILE A 281 11.85 -8.64 -13.60
N ILE A 282 10.88 -8.65 -14.51
CA ILE A 282 9.47 -8.44 -14.21
C ILE A 282 8.96 -9.47 -13.19
N ASN A 283 9.29 -10.74 -13.34
CA ASN A 283 8.87 -11.78 -12.40
C ASN A 283 9.43 -11.57 -10.98
N GLU A 284 10.70 -11.14 -10.86
CA GLU A 284 11.29 -10.81 -9.57
C GLU A 284 10.60 -9.59 -8.94
N GLU A 285 10.32 -8.55 -9.72
CA GLU A 285 9.60 -7.36 -9.27
C GLU A 285 8.18 -7.69 -8.79
N VAL A 286 7.44 -8.48 -9.55
CA VAL A 286 6.10 -8.97 -9.17
C VAL A 286 6.16 -9.77 -7.87
N HIS A 287 7.20 -10.59 -7.67
CA HIS A 287 7.34 -11.36 -6.43
C HIS A 287 7.63 -10.48 -5.21
N GLU A 288 8.44 -9.43 -5.37
CA GLU A 288 8.71 -8.46 -4.30
C GLU A 288 7.47 -7.60 -4.00
N MET A 289 6.80 -7.09 -5.04
CA MET A 289 5.55 -6.35 -4.93
C MET A 289 4.46 -7.17 -4.20
N ARG A 290 4.29 -8.47 -4.54
CA ARG A 290 3.32 -9.34 -3.85
C ARG A 290 3.56 -9.39 -2.34
N LYS A 291 4.82 -9.50 -1.90
CA LYS A 291 5.14 -9.50 -0.46
C LYS A 291 4.81 -8.18 0.21
N ASP A 292 5.10 -7.08 -0.49
CA ASP A 292 4.83 -5.74 -0.01
C ASP A 292 3.31 -5.49 0.10
N VAL A 293 2.54 -5.86 -0.92
CA VAL A 293 1.06 -5.80 -0.91
C VAL A 293 0.48 -6.63 0.23
N ILE A 294 0.84 -7.92 0.33
CA ILE A 294 0.31 -8.79 1.38
C ILE A 294 0.65 -8.24 2.76
N SER A 295 1.87 -7.73 2.95
CA SER A 295 2.27 -7.14 4.22
C SER A 295 1.46 -5.88 4.54
N GLY A 296 1.27 -4.99 3.57
CA GLY A 296 0.46 -3.77 3.74
C GLY A 296 -0.99 -4.08 4.06
N MET A 297 -1.62 -4.94 3.26
CA MET A 297 -3.02 -5.33 3.46
C MET A 297 -3.21 -6.08 4.79
N SER A 298 -2.23 -6.87 5.24
CA SER A 298 -2.28 -7.54 6.54
C SER A 298 -2.23 -6.55 7.69
N ILE A 299 -1.43 -5.50 7.59
CA ILE A 299 -1.34 -4.44 8.61
C ILE A 299 -2.67 -3.68 8.68
N ALA A 300 -3.20 -3.21 7.54
CA ALA A 300 -4.48 -2.51 7.49
C ALA A 300 -5.61 -3.35 8.10
N ASN A 301 -5.69 -4.60 7.69
CA ASN A 301 -6.72 -5.50 8.18
C ASN A 301 -6.58 -5.85 9.69
N LEU A 302 -5.35 -5.87 10.19
CA LEU A 302 -5.10 -5.99 11.63
C LEU A 302 -5.57 -4.73 12.37
N VAL A 303 -5.32 -3.55 11.84
CA VAL A 303 -5.79 -2.27 12.40
C VAL A 303 -7.32 -2.24 12.42
N PHE A 304 -7.99 -2.59 11.31
CA PHE A 304 -9.44 -2.77 11.26
C PHE A 304 -9.96 -3.62 12.42
N LEU A 305 -9.37 -4.82 12.62
CA LEU A 305 -9.76 -5.71 13.71
C LEU A 305 -9.61 -5.04 15.09
N PHE A 306 -8.49 -4.36 15.31
CA PHE A 306 -8.24 -3.70 16.58
C PHE A 306 -9.13 -2.47 16.81
N ILE A 307 -9.52 -1.75 15.76
CA ILE A 307 -10.52 -0.69 15.85
C ILE A 307 -11.85 -1.28 16.33
N VAL A 308 -12.33 -2.36 15.69
CA VAL A 308 -13.59 -3.03 16.09
C VAL A 308 -13.53 -3.56 17.53
N ILE A 309 -12.38 -4.08 17.98
CA ILE A 309 -12.22 -4.58 19.37
C ILE A 309 -12.25 -3.44 20.39
N THR A 310 -11.78 -2.25 20.02
CA THR A 310 -11.61 -1.12 20.96
C THR A 310 -12.84 -0.22 21.05
N THR A 311 -13.81 -0.40 20.18
CA THR A 311 -15.06 0.40 20.13
C THR A 311 -16.28 -0.42 20.40
#